data_97ed8465aa577e638aeb4d7439b769a6
#
_entry.id   97ed8465aa577e638aeb4d7439b769a6
#
_cell.length_a   1.000
_cell.length_b   1.000
_cell.length_c   1.000
_cell.angle_alpha   90.00
_cell.angle_beta   90.00
_cell.angle_gamma   90.00
#
_symmetry.space_group_name_H-M   'P 1'
#
loop_
_entity.id
_entity.type
_entity.pdbx_description
1 polymer ?
#
loop_
_entity_poly.entity_id
_entity_poly.type
_entity_poly.pdbx_seq_one_letter_code
_entity_poly.pdbx_strand_id
1 'polypeptide(L)'
;MRRAVLFIALAALLVVSTRAQQAPGNAPRFTGKTEAMDSKDLSVARRRFEPGARTAWHSHDRGQLLLVEEGRMRAQKRGEAVKDYSVGEADYTAANVVHWHGAAPGQTLVQLNVGFGGGSKWFEDVSDAEYQGKK
;
A
#
# COMPACT_ATOMS: atom_id res chain seq x y z
N MET A 1 39.40 58.91 -52.53
CA MET A 1 39.39 57.45 -52.26
C MET A 1 39.19 57.27 -50.77
N ARG A 2 37.96 56.93 -50.31
CA ARG A 2 37.65 56.66 -48.90
C ARG A 2 37.69 55.16 -48.67
N ARG A 3 38.63 54.71 -47.83
CA ARG A 3 38.73 53.32 -47.41
C ARG A 3 37.75 53.10 -46.28
N ALA A 4 36.74 52.22 -46.48
CA ALA A 4 35.84 51.77 -45.47
C ALA A 4 36.53 50.61 -44.68
N VAL A 5 36.66 50.78 -43.36
CA VAL A 5 37.17 49.79 -42.47
C VAL A 5 35.95 49.01 -41.88
N LEU A 6 35.86 47.75 -42.27
CA LEU A 6 34.79 46.86 -41.80
C LEU A 6 35.20 46.25 -40.44
N PHE A 7 34.52 46.67 -39.38
CA PHE A 7 34.67 46.01 -38.07
C PHE A 7 33.78 44.76 -38.00
N ILE A 8 34.38 43.60 -37.99
CA ILE A 8 33.70 42.36 -37.71
C ILE A 8 33.68 42.16 -36.20
N ALA A 9 32.52 42.37 -35.58
CA ALA A 9 32.32 42.07 -34.18
C ALA A 9 32.10 40.55 -34.01
N LEU A 10 33.10 39.87 -33.43
CA LEU A 10 33.00 38.44 -33.07
C LEU A 10 32.21 38.32 -31.76
N ALA A 11 30.92 37.95 -31.84
CA ALA A 11 30.12 37.64 -30.68
C ALA A 11 30.50 36.24 -30.17
N ALA A 12 31.27 36.19 -29.10
CA ALA A 12 31.55 34.94 -28.38
C ALA A 12 30.29 34.52 -27.62
N LEU A 13 29.63 33.45 -28.09
CA LEU A 13 28.52 32.81 -27.38
C LEU A 13 29.09 32.08 -26.18
N LEU A 14 28.94 32.64 -24.99
CA LEU A 14 29.24 31.96 -23.74
C LEU A 14 28.13 30.94 -23.49
N VAL A 15 28.37 29.65 -23.81
CA VAL A 15 27.51 28.55 -23.37
C VAL A 15 27.78 28.35 -21.89
N VAL A 16 26.98 28.96 -21.03
CA VAL A 16 26.95 28.67 -19.62
C VAL A 16 26.26 27.32 -19.45
N SER A 17 27.07 26.23 -19.37
CA SER A 17 26.57 24.92 -18.94
C SER A 17 26.17 25.03 -17.49
N THR A 18 24.88 25.26 -17.22
CA THR A 18 24.32 25.10 -15.88
C THR A 18 24.35 23.60 -15.53
N ARG A 19 25.43 23.14 -14.92
CA ARG A 19 25.39 21.89 -14.17
C ARG A 19 24.32 22.08 -13.10
N ALA A 20 23.19 21.36 -13.25
CA ALA A 20 22.22 21.25 -12.18
C ALA A 20 22.97 20.76 -10.94
N GLN A 21 23.11 21.64 -9.96
CA GLN A 21 23.75 21.34 -8.69
C GLN A 21 22.86 20.35 -7.97
N GLN A 22 23.22 19.07 -8.00
CA GLN A 22 22.54 18.04 -7.21
C GLN A 22 22.54 18.49 -5.75
N ALA A 23 21.34 18.61 -5.17
CA ALA A 23 21.20 18.98 -3.77
C ALA A 23 22.03 18.04 -2.89
N PRO A 24 22.79 18.55 -1.88
CA PRO A 24 23.53 17.71 -0.97
C PRO A 24 22.55 16.84 -0.19
N GLY A 25 22.53 15.54 -0.46
CA GLY A 25 21.64 14.58 0.24
C GLY A 25 21.29 13.31 -0.52
N ASN A 26 21.63 13.18 -1.81
CA ASN A 26 21.38 11.95 -2.58
C ASN A 26 22.61 11.00 -2.62
N ALA A 27 23.24 10.75 -1.50
CA ALA A 27 24.08 9.56 -1.40
C ALA A 27 23.15 8.33 -1.59
N PRO A 28 23.59 7.28 -2.32
CA PRO A 28 22.78 6.08 -2.49
C PRO A 28 22.46 5.50 -1.11
N ARG A 29 21.14 5.45 -0.79
CA ARG A 29 20.67 4.96 0.53
C ARG A 29 20.62 3.44 0.61
N PHE A 30 20.96 2.77 -0.47
CA PHE A 30 20.96 1.32 -0.55
C PHE A 30 22.37 0.80 -0.79
N THR A 31 22.73 -0.29 -0.12
CA THR A 31 23.93 -1.06 -0.41
C THR A 31 23.56 -2.18 -1.37
N GLY A 32 24.33 -2.35 -2.45
CA GLY A 32 24.07 -3.33 -3.50
C GLY A 32 23.12 -2.82 -4.59
N LYS A 33 22.78 -3.72 -5.52
CA LYS A 33 21.89 -3.43 -6.65
C LYS A 33 20.43 -3.48 -6.19
N THR A 34 19.69 -2.40 -6.40
CA THR A 34 18.25 -2.31 -6.14
C THR A 34 17.52 -1.80 -7.36
N GLU A 35 16.26 -2.19 -7.50
CA GLU A 35 15.38 -1.77 -8.59
C GLU A 35 13.98 -1.48 -8.02
N ALA A 36 13.38 -0.37 -8.43
CA ALA A 36 11.98 -0.08 -8.11
C ALA A 36 11.08 -0.89 -9.05
N MET A 37 10.17 -1.67 -8.48
CA MET A 37 9.19 -2.45 -9.23
C MET A 37 7.90 -1.66 -9.45
N ASP A 38 7.18 -1.96 -10.53
CA ASP A 38 5.85 -1.43 -10.77
C ASP A 38 4.85 -2.02 -9.75
N SER A 39 3.97 -1.19 -9.23
CA SER A 39 2.95 -1.55 -8.24
C SER A 39 1.53 -1.14 -8.66
N LYS A 40 1.29 -0.95 -9.97
CA LYS A 40 -0.01 -0.52 -10.50
C LYS A 40 -1.12 -1.55 -10.31
N ASP A 41 -0.77 -2.80 -10.08
CA ASP A 41 -1.70 -3.89 -9.78
C ASP A 41 -2.13 -3.92 -8.29
N LEU A 42 -1.47 -3.16 -7.43
CA LEU A 42 -1.85 -3.06 -6.03
C LEU A 42 -3.03 -2.11 -5.84
N SER A 43 -3.96 -2.49 -4.96
CA SER A 43 -5.01 -1.62 -4.44
C SER A 43 -4.75 -1.34 -2.96
N VAL A 44 -4.84 -0.07 -2.57
CA VAL A 44 -4.62 0.35 -1.18
C VAL A 44 -5.82 1.16 -0.71
N ALA A 45 -6.39 0.81 0.45
CA ALA A 45 -7.50 1.53 1.06
C ALA A 45 -7.42 1.48 2.58
N ARG A 46 -7.82 2.56 3.25
CA ARG A 46 -8.13 2.55 4.68
C ARG A 46 -9.62 2.32 4.87
N ARG A 47 -9.96 1.53 5.89
CA ARG A 47 -11.35 1.31 6.29
C ARG A 47 -11.48 1.37 7.80
N ARG A 48 -12.48 2.14 8.24
CA ARG A 48 -12.92 2.17 9.65
C ARG A 48 -14.08 1.21 9.85
N PHE A 49 -14.02 0.45 10.92
CA PHE A 49 -15.09 -0.41 11.40
C PHE A 49 -15.51 0.02 12.82
N GLU A 50 -16.79 0.09 13.04
CA GLU A 50 -17.35 0.25 14.38
C GLU A 50 -17.29 -1.07 15.16
N PRO A 51 -17.44 -1.08 16.49
CA PRO A 51 -17.36 -2.29 17.29
C PRO A 51 -18.28 -3.40 16.77
N GLY A 52 -17.71 -4.57 16.51
CA GLY A 52 -18.42 -5.74 15.98
C GLY A 52 -18.73 -5.71 14.47
N ALA A 53 -18.50 -4.59 13.79
CA ALA A 53 -18.63 -4.53 12.34
C ALA A 53 -17.57 -5.42 11.66
N ARG A 54 -17.99 -6.18 10.64
CA ARG A 54 -17.15 -7.15 9.96
C ARG A 54 -17.57 -7.32 8.51
N THR A 55 -16.70 -7.90 7.72
CA THR A 55 -17.02 -8.32 6.35
C THR A 55 -17.82 -9.62 6.37
N ALA A 56 -18.50 -9.93 5.27
CA ALA A 56 -18.89 -11.29 4.96
C ALA A 56 -17.65 -12.16 4.70
N TRP A 57 -17.82 -13.48 4.61
CA TRP A 57 -16.81 -14.38 4.10
C TRP A 57 -16.46 -13.99 2.66
N HIS A 58 -15.17 -13.92 2.33
CA HIS A 58 -14.71 -13.56 0.98
C HIS A 58 -13.31 -14.12 0.70
N SER A 59 -12.91 -14.06 -0.56
CA SER A 59 -11.55 -14.40 -0.98
C SER A 59 -11.08 -13.40 -2.05
N HIS A 60 -9.77 -13.35 -2.28
CA HIS A 60 -9.14 -12.53 -3.30
C HIS A 60 -8.31 -13.40 -4.24
N ASP A 61 -8.33 -13.12 -5.53
CA ASP A 61 -7.61 -13.92 -6.54
C ASP A 61 -6.10 -13.97 -6.31
N ARG A 62 -5.51 -12.91 -5.75
CA ARG A 62 -4.06 -12.80 -5.50
C ARG A 62 -3.70 -12.55 -4.05
N GLY A 63 -4.68 -12.61 -3.15
CA GLY A 63 -4.49 -12.41 -1.71
C GLY A 63 -4.60 -10.97 -1.25
N GLN A 64 -4.44 -10.77 0.05
CA GLN A 64 -4.61 -9.49 0.74
C GLN A 64 -3.68 -9.40 1.95
N LEU A 65 -3.18 -8.20 2.23
CA LEU A 65 -2.53 -7.84 3.49
C LEU A 65 -3.40 -6.83 4.23
N LEU A 66 -3.63 -7.06 5.51
CA LEU A 66 -4.34 -6.17 6.43
C LEU A 66 -3.37 -5.72 7.51
N LEU A 67 -3.23 -4.43 7.73
CA LEU A 67 -2.43 -3.85 8.81
C LEU A 67 -3.35 -3.07 9.75
N VAL A 68 -3.25 -3.30 11.05
CA VAL A 68 -4.01 -2.56 12.07
C VAL A 68 -3.32 -1.23 12.35
N GLU A 69 -3.98 -0.12 12.02
CA GLU A 69 -3.48 1.24 12.29
C GLU A 69 -4.03 1.77 13.62
N GLU A 70 -5.32 1.46 13.97
CA GLU A 70 -5.95 1.87 15.22
C GLU A 70 -6.90 0.77 15.72
N GLY A 71 -7.02 0.64 17.04
CA GLY A 71 -7.96 -0.26 17.69
C GLY A 71 -7.54 -1.72 17.64
N ARG A 72 -8.50 -2.62 17.33
CA ARG A 72 -8.24 -4.07 17.34
C ARG A 72 -9.00 -4.78 16.22
N MET A 73 -8.29 -5.52 15.40
CA MET A 73 -8.86 -6.35 14.34
C MET A 73 -9.15 -7.76 14.86
N ARG A 74 -10.25 -8.32 14.41
CA ARG A 74 -10.60 -9.74 14.53
C ARG A 74 -10.73 -10.33 13.12
N ALA A 75 -10.14 -11.49 12.89
CA ALA A 75 -10.17 -12.15 11.60
C ALA A 75 -10.19 -13.67 11.74
N GLN A 76 -10.63 -14.36 10.69
CA GLN A 76 -10.60 -15.82 10.61
C GLN A 76 -10.42 -16.27 9.16
N LYS A 77 -9.53 -17.19 8.93
CA LYS A 77 -9.48 -17.98 7.69
C LYS A 77 -10.36 -19.23 7.87
N ARG A 78 -11.09 -19.60 6.83
CA ARG A 78 -12.05 -20.71 6.92
C ARG A 78 -11.34 -22.00 7.34
N GLY A 79 -11.84 -22.63 8.38
CA GLY A 79 -11.26 -23.83 8.99
C GLY A 79 -10.21 -23.55 10.08
N GLU A 80 -9.79 -22.32 10.28
CA GLU A 80 -8.88 -21.92 11.35
C GLU A 80 -9.63 -21.33 12.56
N ALA A 81 -8.93 -21.15 13.68
CA ALA A 81 -9.45 -20.40 14.82
C ALA A 81 -9.51 -18.90 14.52
N VAL A 82 -10.47 -18.20 15.15
CA VAL A 82 -10.52 -16.73 15.16
C VAL A 82 -9.25 -16.20 15.83
N LYS A 83 -8.70 -15.14 15.28
CA LYS A 83 -7.51 -14.42 15.79
C LYS A 83 -7.79 -12.95 15.94
N ASP A 84 -7.23 -12.33 16.99
CA ASP A 84 -7.22 -10.89 17.19
C ASP A 84 -5.83 -10.33 16.90
N TYR A 85 -5.80 -9.09 16.34
CA TYR A 85 -4.58 -8.37 15.97
C TYR A 85 -4.63 -6.98 16.57
N SER A 86 -3.53 -6.56 17.17
CA SER A 86 -3.32 -5.24 17.78
C SER A 86 -2.68 -4.26 16.79
N VAL A 87 -2.62 -2.98 17.16
CA VAL A 87 -1.97 -1.92 16.37
C VAL A 87 -0.54 -2.32 16.01
N GLY A 88 -0.20 -2.18 14.73
CA GLY A 88 1.10 -2.56 14.14
C GLY A 88 1.18 -4.03 13.71
N GLU A 89 0.24 -4.87 14.10
CA GLU A 89 0.18 -6.25 13.62
C GLU A 89 -0.53 -6.33 12.26
N ALA A 90 -0.18 -7.36 11.50
CA ALA A 90 -0.72 -7.59 10.17
C ALA A 90 -1.18 -9.03 9.98
N ASP A 91 -2.22 -9.21 9.17
CA ASP A 91 -2.66 -10.51 8.64
C ASP A 91 -2.44 -10.57 7.13
N TYR A 92 -1.70 -11.56 6.68
CA TYR A 92 -1.60 -11.89 5.27
C TYR A 92 -2.50 -13.08 4.95
N THR A 93 -3.40 -12.88 4.00
CA THR A 93 -4.24 -13.95 3.47
C THR A 93 -3.82 -14.26 2.03
N ALA A 94 -3.45 -15.51 1.77
CA ALA A 94 -2.99 -15.96 0.46
C ALA A 94 -4.12 -15.96 -0.58
N ALA A 95 -3.76 -16.09 -1.85
CA ALA A 95 -4.69 -16.18 -2.98
C ALA A 95 -5.75 -17.26 -2.75
N ASN A 96 -7.02 -16.93 -3.03
CA ASN A 96 -8.19 -17.80 -2.95
C ASN A 96 -8.52 -18.36 -1.55
N VAL A 97 -7.81 -17.96 -0.49
CA VAL A 97 -8.16 -18.35 0.87
C VAL A 97 -9.40 -17.57 1.31
N VAL A 98 -10.45 -18.29 1.68
CA VAL A 98 -11.70 -17.72 2.18
C VAL A 98 -11.50 -17.26 3.62
N HIS A 99 -11.81 -16.00 3.89
CA HIS A 99 -11.62 -15.36 5.20
C HIS A 99 -12.64 -14.25 5.44
N TRP A 100 -12.68 -13.76 6.65
CA TRP A 100 -13.35 -12.53 7.04
C TRP A 100 -12.47 -11.74 8.00
N HIS A 101 -12.72 -10.43 8.11
CA HIS A 101 -12.09 -9.54 9.07
C HIS A 101 -13.03 -8.40 9.48
N GLY A 102 -12.75 -7.79 10.62
CA GLY A 102 -13.52 -6.67 11.15
C GLY A 102 -13.00 -6.20 12.50
N ALA A 103 -13.75 -5.32 13.16
CA ALA A 103 -13.43 -4.85 14.48
C ALA A 103 -13.68 -5.94 15.53
N ALA A 104 -12.83 -6.03 16.55
CA ALA A 104 -13.04 -6.90 17.69
C ALA A 104 -14.22 -6.42 18.56
N PRO A 105 -14.82 -7.28 19.40
CA PRO A 105 -15.93 -6.88 20.28
C PRO A 105 -15.57 -5.69 21.16
N GLY A 106 -16.43 -4.68 21.18
CA GLY A 106 -16.26 -3.48 21.99
C GLY A 106 -15.10 -2.56 21.57
N GLN A 107 -14.46 -2.82 20.46
CA GLN A 107 -13.35 -2.04 19.91
C GLN A 107 -13.71 -1.47 18.54
N THR A 108 -13.24 -0.28 18.22
CA THR A 108 -13.18 0.20 16.85
C THR A 108 -11.95 -0.36 16.16
N LEU A 109 -11.89 -0.24 14.83
CA LEU A 109 -10.74 -0.64 14.04
C LEU A 109 -10.53 0.37 12.91
N VAL A 110 -9.31 0.83 12.73
CA VAL A 110 -8.85 1.38 11.45
C VAL A 110 -7.79 0.45 10.89
N GLN A 111 -8.04 -0.07 9.69
CA GLN A 111 -7.10 -0.96 9.02
C GLN A 111 -6.70 -0.42 7.65
N LEU A 112 -5.46 -0.64 7.29
CA LEU A 112 -4.94 -0.49 5.94
C LEU A 112 -5.10 -1.83 5.21
N ASN A 113 -5.78 -1.81 4.08
CA ASN A 113 -5.94 -2.95 3.18
C ASN A 113 -4.99 -2.80 2.00
N VAL A 114 -4.22 -3.82 1.70
CA VAL A 114 -3.43 -3.92 0.48
C VAL A 114 -3.88 -5.16 -0.27
N GLY A 115 -4.52 -4.98 -1.42
CA GLY A 115 -4.88 -6.06 -2.34
C GLY A 115 -3.81 -6.21 -3.41
N PHE A 116 -3.48 -7.45 -3.77
CA PHE A 116 -2.43 -7.78 -4.74
C PHE A 116 -2.97 -7.95 -6.16
N GLY A 117 -4.11 -7.30 -6.46
CA GLY A 117 -4.76 -7.35 -7.77
C GLY A 117 -5.75 -8.50 -7.91
N GLY A 118 -6.37 -8.58 -9.10
CA GLY A 118 -7.46 -9.52 -9.37
C GLY A 118 -8.78 -9.06 -8.76
N GLY A 119 -9.76 -9.98 -8.72
CA GLY A 119 -11.09 -9.77 -8.16
C GLY A 119 -11.24 -10.28 -6.73
N SER A 120 -12.43 -10.00 -6.18
CA SER A 120 -12.88 -10.58 -4.90
C SER A 120 -14.13 -11.41 -5.14
N LYS A 121 -14.22 -12.54 -4.44
CA LYS A 121 -15.40 -13.39 -4.43
C LYS A 121 -16.02 -13.35 -3.04
N TRP A 122 -17.33 -13.04 -2.99
CA TRP A 122 -18.11 -12.92 -1.76
C TRP A 122 -18.96 -14.15 -1.52
N PHE A 123 -19.13 -14.52 -0.27
CA PHE A 123 -19.89 -15.66 0.19
C PHE A 123 -20.92 -15.22 1.24
N GLU A 124 -21.33 -16.12 2.12
CA GLU A 124 -22.28 -15.87 3.19
C GLU A 124 -21.78 -14.87 4.25
N ASP A 125 -22.71 -14.26 4.96
CA ASP A 125 -22.41 -13.43 6.11
C ASP A 125 -21.78 -14.25 7.26
N VAL A 126 -20.91 -13.61 8.04
CA VAL A 126 -20.36 -14.21 9.26
C VAL A 126 -21.39 -14.12 10.38
N SER A 127 -21.86 -15.25 10.86
CA SER A 127 -22.78 -15.32 11.99
C SER A 127 -22.15 -14.80 13.28
N ASP A 128 -22.97 -14.42 14.28
CA ASP A 128 -22.47 -14.01 15.59
C ASP A 128 -21.73 -15.15 16.32
N ALA A 129 -22.14 -16.39 16.12
CA ALA A 129 -21.44 -17.55 16.69
C ALA A 129 -20.03 -17.69 16.11
N GLU A 130 -19.87 -17.62 14.79
CA GLU A 130 -18.56 -17.65 14.12
C GLU A 130 -17.69 -16.46 14.55
N TYR A 131 -18.28 -15.26 14.58
CA TYR A 131 -17.57 -14.06 15.04
C TYR A 131 -17.07 -14.18 16.48
N GLN A 132 -17.82 -14.86 17.35
CA GLN A 132 -17.39 -15.14 18.73
C GLN A 132 -16.43 -16.34 18.84
N GLY A 133 -16.10 -17.00 17.74
CA GLY A 133 -15.25 -18.19 17.73
C GLY A 133 -15.93 -19.43 18.32
N LYS A 134 -17.26 -19.44 18.41
CA LYS A 134 -18.04 -20.59 18.85
C LYS A 134 -18.26 -21.53 17.66
N LYS A 135 -18.05 -22.81 17.89
CA LYS A 135 -18.34 -23.87 16.92
C LYS A 135 -19.82 -24.22 16.94
#